data_b7466240f0fc39aa48ef4f5c28fc9609
#
_entry.id   b7466240f0fc39aa48ef4f5c28fc9609
#
_cell.length_a   1.000
_cell.length_b   1.000
_cell.length_c   1.000
_cell.angle_alpha   90.00
_cell.angle_beta   90.00
_cell.angle_gamma   90.00
#
_symmetry.space_group_name_H-M   'P 1'
#
loop_
_entity.id
_entity.type
_entity.pdbx_description
1 polymer ?
#
loop_
_entity_poly.entity_id
_entity_poly.type
_entity_poly.pdbx_seq_one_letter_code
_entity_poly.pdbx_strand_id
1 'polypeptide(L)'
;MKNTAVMLLFYVFSQSAYCQESAPTFTDTVMKDTSLIALGQQVWDGQCRHCHGNSAYPGKAPKLKSSSYQPDFVYDRITNGFRKMPAWRDIFNERQRVGVTVYIMSDTFSP
;
A
#
# COMPACT_ATOMS: atom_id res chain seq x y z
N MET A 1 -26.84 49.95 -38.25
CA MET A 1 -26.47 48.51 -38.41
C MET A 1 -25.41 48.20 -37.35
N LYS A 2 -25.81 47.56 -36.29
CA LYS A 2 -24.90 47.22 -35.15
C LYS A 2 -24.63 45.72 -35.21
N ASN A 3 -23.42 45.35 -35.64
CA ASN A 3 -22.96 43.97 -35.61
C ASN A 3 -22.51 43.64 -34.18
N THR A 4 -23.32 42.83 -33.51
CA THR A 4 -22.96 42.28 -32.21
C THR A 4 -22.24 40.95 -32.44
N ALA A 5 -20.92 40.94 -32.34
CA ALA A 5 -20.13 39.75 -32.40
C ALA A 5 -20.28 39.02 -31.04
N VAL A 6 -20.96 37.90 -31.05
CA VAL A 6 -21.06 37.00 -29.90
C VAL A 6 -19.79 36.16 -29.84
N MET A 7 -18.95 36.51 -28.89
CA MET A 7 -17.70 35.78 -28.58
C MET A 7 -18.06 34.56 -27.70
N LEU A 8 -18.16 33.39 -28.32
CA LEU A 8 -18.32 32.12 -27.64
C LEU A 8 -16.98 31.74 -26.99
N LEU A 9 -16.86 31.97 -25.68
CA LEU A 9 -15.77 31.46 -24.85
C LEU A 9 -15.96 29.96 -24.68
N PHE A 10 -15.16 29.18 -25.42
CA PHE A 10 -15.02 27.73 -25.14
C PHE A 10 -14.23 27.54 -23.85
N TYR A 11 -14.93 27.27 -22.78
CA TYR A 11 -14.33 26.83 -21.53
C TYR A 11 -13.91 25.36 -21.69
N VAL A 12 -12.64 25.15 -22.02
CA VAL A 12 -12.06 23.80 -22.04
C VAL A 12 -11.88 23.38 -20.58
N PHE A 13 -12.84 22.60 -20.08
CA PHE A 13 -12.73 21.93 -18.78
C PHE A 13 -11.67 20.84 -18.94
N SER A 14 -10.44 21.14 -18.51
CA SER A 14 -9.38 20.15 -18.38
C SER A 14 -9.78 19.20 -17.23
N GLN A 15 -10.41 18.08 -17.56
CA GLN A 15 -10.66 17.02 -16.62
C GLN A 15 -9.33 16.33 -16.34
N SER A 16 -8.69 16.70 -15.24
CA SER A 16 -7.60 15.91 -14.68
C SER A 16 -8.18 14.56 -14.29
N ALA A 17 -7.89 13.53 -15.09
CA ALA A 17 -8.19 12.16 -14.72
C ALA A 17 -7.34 11.82 -13.48
N TYR A 18 -7.94 11.91 -12.31
CA TYR A 18 -7.36 11.32 -11.11
C TYR A 18 -7.33 9.81 -11.36
N CYS A 19 -6.13 9.29 -11.58
CA CYS A 19 -5.88 7.85 -11.61
C CYS A 19 -6.14 7.34 -10.18
N GLN A 20 -7.37 6.88 -9.95
CA GLN A 20 -7.75 6.28 -8.69
C GLN A 20 -7.12 4.89 -8.68
N GLU A 21 -6.01 4.74 -7.94
CA GLU A 21 -5.37 3.45 -7.72
C GLU A 21 -6.41 2.51 -7.11
N SER A 22 -6.85 1.51 -7.88
CA SER A 22 -7.79 0.50 -7.38
C SER A 22 -7.09 -0.33 -6.31
N ALA A 23 -7.79 -0.64 -5.22
CA ALA A 23 -7.24 -1.48 -4.17
C ALA A 23 -6.83 -2.85 -4.75
N PRO A 24 -5.64 -3.39 -4.38
CA PRO A 24 -5.19 -4.69 -4.88
C PRO A 24 -6.11 -5.80 -4.38
N THR A 25 -6.21 -6.89 -5.16
CA THR A 25 -6.98 -8.07 -4.79
C THR A 25 -6.04 -9.15 -4.27
N PHE A 26 -6.26 -9.62 -3.06
CA PHE A 26 -5.46 -10.67 -2.42
C PHE A 26 -6.08 -12.06 -2.65
N THR A 27 -5.86 -12.60 -3.85
CA THR A 27 -6.25 -13.98 -4.18
C THR A 27 -5.28 -15.00 -3.58
N ASP A 28 -5.67 -16.27 -3.49
CA ASP A 28 -4.78 -17.35 -3.06
C ASP A 28 -3.48 -17.42 -3.87
N THR A 29 -3.56 -17.13 -5.16
CA THR A 29 -2.38 -17.08 -6.04
C THR A 29 -1.42 -15.97 -5.63
N VAL A 30 -1.93 -14.78 -5.37
CA VAL A 30 -1.14 -13.63 -4.89
C VAL A 30 -0.53 -13.91 -3.53
N MET A 31 -1.32 -14.49 -2.61
CA MET A 31 -0.88 -14.80 -1.25
C MET A 31 0.21 -15.88 -1.17
N LYS A 32 0.33 -16.72 -2.20
CA LYS A 32 1.33 -17.80 -2.30
C LYS A 32 2.47 -17.47 -3.26
N ASP A 33 2.51 -16.27 -3.84
CA ASP A 33 3.56 -15.85 -4.76
C ASP A 33 4.89 -15.66 -4.04
N THR A 34 5.82 -16.57 -4.25
CA THR A 34 7.13 -16.57 -3.61
C THR A 34 7.97 -15.35 -3.98
N SER A 35 7.77 -14.78 -5.16
CA SER A 35 8.45 -13.56 -5.59
C SER A 35 7.96 -12.32 -4.82
N LEU A 36 6.66 -12.27 -4.51
CA LEU A 36 6.09 -11.22 -3.67
C LEU A 36 6.52 -11.39 -2.21
N ILE A 37 6.56 -12.62 -1.70
CA ILE A 37 7.05 -12.92 -0.34
C ILE A 37 8.50 -12.45 -0.21
N ALA A 38 9.37 -12.79 -1.15
CA ALA A 38 10.77 -12.36 -1.14
C ALA A 38 10.94 -10.84 -1.23
N LEU A 39 10.18 -10.18 -2.09
CA LEU A 39 10.17 -8.72 -2.18
C LEU A 39 9.67 -8.10 -0.87
N GLY A 40 8.62 -8.65 -0.30
CA GLY A 40 8.08 -8.20 0.98
C GLY A 40 9.08 -8.32 2.13
N GLN A 41 9.84 -9.42 2.17
CA GLN A 41 10.91 -9.60 3.14
C GLN A 41 11.99 -8.53 2.99
N GLN A 42 12.39 -8.18 1.77
CA GLN A 42 13.35 -7.10 1.55
C GLN A 42 12.84 -5.74 2.06
N VAL A 43 11.57 -5.42 1.81
CA VAL A 43 10.93 -4.20 2.31
C VAL A 43 10.89 -4.21 3.84
N TRP A 44 10.51 -5.33 4.43
CA TRP A 44 10.47 -5.52 5.88
C TRP A 44 11.85 -5.28 6.51
N ASP A 45 12.87 -5.93 6.01
CA ASP A 45 14.22 -5.84 6.52
C ASP A 45 14.81 -4.43 6.36
N GLY A 46 14.44 -3.74 5.29
CA GLY A 46 14.91 -2.38 5.01
C GLY A 46 14.26 -1.31 5.88
N GLN A 47 12.98 -1.47 6.24
CA GLN A 47 12.22 -0.40 6.89
C GLN A 47 11.38 -0.86 8.09
N CYS A 48 10.55 -1.86 7.91
CA CYS A 48 9.52 -2.20 8.91
C CYS A 48 10.10 -2.72 10.21
N ARG A 49 11.18 -3.49 10.12
CA ARG A 49 11.86 -4.10 11.27
C ARG A 49 12.39 -3.08 12.28
N HIS A 50 12.68 -1.85 11.89
CA HIS A 50 13.18 -0.82 12.81
C HIS A 50 12.22 -0.52 13.97
N CYS A 51 10.92 -0.69 13.72
CA CYS A 51 9.89 -0.53 14.74
C CYS A 51 9.26 -1.86 15.16
N HIS A 52 9.09 -2.80 14.22
CA HIS A 52 8.37 -4.06 14.44
C HIS A 52 9.27 -5.23 14.85
N GLY A 53 10.60 -5.12 14.74
CA GLY A 53 11.53 -6.21 14.99
C GLY A 53 11.66 -7.19 13.81
N ASN A 54 12.46 -8.24 13.96
CA ASN A 54 12.80 -9.14 12.85
C ASN A 54 11.60 -9.93 12.33
N SER A 55 10.74 -10.41 13.21
CA SER A 55 9.55 -11.20 12.88
C SER A 55 8.38 -10.76 13.77
N ALA A 56 7.99 -9.51 13.68
CA ALA A 56 6.89 -8.94 14.46
C ALA A 56 7.14 -8.82 15.97
N TYR A 57 8.28 -9.29 16.48
CA TYR A 57 8.56 -9.22 17.91
C TYR A 57 10.03 -9.57 18.24
N PRO A 58 10.68 -8.90 19.22
CA PRO A 58 10.24 -7.66 19.86
C PRO A 58 10.61 -6.43 19.04
N GLY A 59 9.85 -5.34 19.21
CA GLY A 59 10.12 -4.04 18.60
C GLY A 59 9.46 -2.92 19.39
N LYS A 60 9.58 -1.68 18.90
CA LYS A 60 8.91 -0.51 19.49
C LYS A 60 7.39 -0.53 19.24
N ALA A 61 6.97 -1.16 18.15
CA ALA A 61 5.57 -1.34 17.81
C ALA A 61 4.98 -2.56 18.53
N PRO A 62 3.66 -2.63 18.69
CA PRO A 62 2.99 -3.80 19.23
C PRO A 62 3.25 -5.05 18.38
N LYS A 63 3.21 -6.23 19.03
CA LYS A 63 3.35 -7.51 18.33
C LYS A 63 2.30 -7.67 17.24
N LEU A 64 2.74 -8.02 16.04
CA LEU A 64 1.85 -8.40 14.95
C LEU A 64 1.42 -9.86 15.10
N LYS A 65 0.13 -10.11 14.91
CA LYS A 65 -0.47 -11.45 14.93
C LYS A 65 -1.13 -11.69 13.57
N SER A 66 -0.35 -12.21 12.62
CA SER A 66 -0.79 -12.40 11.23
C SER A 66 -2.12 -13.14 11.09
N SER A 67 -2.34 -14.17 11.92
CA SER A 67 -3.60 -14.92 11.96
C SER A 67 -4.84 -14.11 12.39
N SER A 68 -4.64 -12.90 12.93
CA SER A 68 -5.72 -12.03 13.40
C SER A 68 -6.10 -10.95 12.40
N TYR A 69 -5.44 -10.89 11.25
CA TYR A 69 -5.63 -9.85 10.25
C TYR A 69 -6.14 -10.41 8.92
N GLN A 70 -6.83 -9.53 8.17
CA GLN A 70 -7.10 -9.74 6.77
C GLN A 70 -6.05 -8.98 5.93
N PRO A 71 -5.64 -9.46 4.75
CA PRO A 71 -4.62 -8.82 3.94
C PRO A 71 -4.97 -7.39 3.55
N ASP A 72 -6.23 -7.11 3.25
CA ASP A 72 -6.70 -5.75 2.94
C ASP A 72 -6.46 -4.78 4.10
N PHE A 73 -6.70 -5.21 5.32
CA PHE A 73 -6.43 -4.43 6.52
C PHE A 73 -4.94 -4.13 6.67
N VAL A 74 -4.08 -5.12 6.47
CA VAL A 74 -2.61 -4.95 6.55
C VAL A 74 -2.13 -3.98 5.47
N TYR A 75 -2.61 -4.16 4.23
CA TYR A 75 -2.29 -3.28 3.12
C TYR A 75 -2.72 -1.82 3.36
N ASP A 76 -3.92 -1.63 3.91
CA ASP A 76 -4.41 -0.29 4.26
C ASP A 76 -3.51 0.39 5.30
N ARG A 77 -3.12 -0.34 6.36
CA ARG A 77 -2.22 0.20 7.40
C ARG A 77 -0.85 0.57 6.86
N ILE A 78 -0.30 -0.23 5.97
CA ILE A 78 0.97 0.07 5.30
C ILE A 78 0.82 1.29 4.39
N THR A 79 -0.25 1.34 3.62
CA THR A 79 -0.47 2.40 2.63
C THR A 79 -0.75 3.75 3.28
N ASN A 80 -1.64 3.78 4.26
CA ASN A 80 -2.19 5.01 4.86
C ASN A 80 -1.59 5.36 6.22
N GLY A 81 -0.86 4.43 6.84
CA GLY A 81 -0.35 4.58 8.19
C GLY A 81 -1.42 4.44 9.28
N PHE A 82 -1.00 4.43 10.51
CA PHE A 82 -1.90 4.42 11.67
C PHE A 82 -1.18 4.90 12.93
N ARG A 83 -1.69 5.93 13.60
CA ARG A 83 -1.07 6.53 14.79
C ARG A 83 0.40 6.92 14.51
N LYS A 84 1.37 6.28 15.16
CA LYS A 84 2.80 6.51 14.99
C LYS A 84 3.41 5.77 13.80
N MET A 85 2.68 4.86 13.17
CA MET A 85 3.10 4.20 11.95
C MET A 85 2.91 5.13 10.76
N PRO A 86 3.98 5.49 10.02
CA PRO A 86 3.86 6.39 8.87
C PRO A 86 3.11 5.74 7.72
N ALA A 87 2.56 6.56 6.83
CA ALA A 87 2.03 6.13 5.55
C ALA A 87 3.19 5.85 4.57
N TRP A 88 3.17 4.70 3.92
CA TRP A 88 4.22 4.28 3.00
C TRP A 88 3.84 4.44 1.52
N ARG A 89 2.68 5.04 1.24
CA ARG A 89 2.15 5.25 -0.11
C ARG A 89 3.17 5.91 -1.06
N ASP A 90 3.85 6.94 -0.59
CA ASP A 90 4.76 7.75 -1.41
C ASP A 90 6.21 7.24 -1.37
N ILE A 91 6.51 6.26 -0.52
CA ILE A 91 7.84 5.67 -0.36
C ILE A 91 7.95 4.36 -1.14
N PHE A 92 6.91 3.50 -1.05
CA PHE A 92 6.86 2.22 -1.73
C PHE A 92 5.79 2.21 -2.82
N ASN A 93 6.13 1.66 -3.99
CA ASN A 93 5.15 1.40 -5.03
C ASN A 93 4.15 0.32 -4.59
N GLU A 94 3.06 0.15 -5.35
CA GLU A 94 2.02 -0.81 -5.03
C GLU A 94 2.55 -2.23 -4.89
N ARG A 95 3.40 -2.68 -5.82
CA ARG A 95 3.98 -4.03 -5.77
C ARG A 95 4.79 -4.28 -4.49
N GLN A 96 5.53 -3.30 -4.02
CA GLN A 96 6.27 -3.37 -2.75
C GLN A 96 5.32 -3.44 -1.55
N ARG A 97 4.25 -2.64 -1.54
CA ARG A 97 3.23 -2.66 -0.49
C ARG A 97 2.45 -3.97 -0.46
N VAL A 98 2.08 -4.51 -1.64
CA VAL A 98 1.49 -5.84 -1.77
C VAL A 98 2.47 -6.90 -1.29
N GLY A 99 3.73 -6.83 -1.70
CA GLY A 99 4.78 -7.77 -1.29
C GLY A 99 4.94 -7.85 0.22
N VAL A 100 5.07 -6.70 0.90
CA VAL A 100 5.22 -6.71 2.38
C VAL A 100 3.94 -7.17 3.07
N THR A 101 2.76 -6.91 2.52
CA THR A 101 1.49 -7.46 3.02
C THR A 101 1.50 -8.98 2.94
N VAL A 102 1.83 -9.54 1.77
CA VAL A 102 1.89 -10.99 1.55
C VAL A 102 2.94 -11.64 2.45
N TYR A 103 4.11 -11.02 2.60
CA TYR A 103 5.16 -11.50 3.50
C TYR A 103 4.69 -11.59 4.96
N ILE A 104 4.07 -10.52 5.49
CA ILE A 104 3.52 -10.47 6.86
C ILE A 104 2.48 -11.58 7.09
N MET A 105 1.69 -11.88 6.05
CA MET A 105 0.62 -12.89 6.11
C MET A 105 1.12 -14.31 5.83
N SER A 106 2.38 -14.49 5.42
CA SER A 106 2.96 -15.78 5.08
C SER A 106 3.48 -16.55 6.30
N ASP A 107 3.59 -17.86 6.17
CA ASP A 107 4.16 -18.73 7.20
C ASP A 107 5.64 -18.44 7.51
N THR A 108 6.34 -17.79 6.58
CA THR A 108 7.75 -17.41 6.75
C THR A 108 7.96 -16.20 7.66
N PHE A 109 6.93 -15.39 7.90
CA PHE A 109 7.01 -14.18 8.72
C PHE A 109 6.91 -14.47 10.22
N SER A 110 5.96 -15.30 10.62
CA SER A 110 5.69 -15.59 12.02
C SER A 110 6.29 -16.93 12.41
N PRO A 111 7.09 -16.98 13.48
CA PRO A 111 7.43 -18.25 14.11
C PRO A 111 6.23 -18.91 14.76
#